data_735d2d42f3a3a5438ebd7520e38652a6
#
_entry.id   735d2d42f3a3a5438ebd7520e38652a6
#
_cell.length_a   1.000
_cell.length_b   1.000
_cell.length_c   1.000
_cell.angle_alpha   90.00
_cell.angle_beta   90.00
_cell.angle_gamma   90.00
#
_symmetry.space_group_name_H-M   'P 1'
#
loop_
_entity.id
_entity.type
_entity.pdbx_description
1 polymer ?
#
loop_
_entity_poly.entity_id
_entity_poly.type
_entity_poly.pdbx_seq_one_letter_code
_entity_poly.pdbx_strand_id
1 'polypeptide(L)'
;MNRKMQWLRNKLLSMDLQGMIVSNPVNIRYLTNIQAEGILLVTRKENIFLTDSRYIEDVHNTLTLFDEIVVYDARGLSKEDYENFFMFCENVGFEENYVTYAKFKEYMHKYKVNNLVETENMIEKQRMIKDEDEIEDIRKACKITDECFEYIVNYIRPGMSEKQISREIDYYYYKHSEGISFETIVASGENSSKPHAVPTDRKIQKVDIITIDMGCKINGYCSDMTRTIFVGEVPKNMKDVYDLVLKNQEQVLDDMHDGASTKQISKMVDNDFRLHNYDLIHALGHGVGLDIHEGPVLSINSENTLKEN
;
A
#
# COMPACT_ATOMS: atom_id res chain seq x y z
N MET A 1 24.55 -8.08 -5.01
CA MET A 1 23.61 -7.18 -4.28
C MET A 1 22.50 -6.77 -5.23
N ASN A 2 21.24 -6.90 -4.83
CA ASN A 2 20.10 -6.53 -5.66
C ASN A 2 20.02 -5.00 -5.87
N ARG A 3 19.29 -4.56 -6.91
CA ARG A 3 19.23 -3.14 -7.30
C ARG A 3 18.67 -2.23 -6.19
N LYS A 4 17.67 -2.70 -5.44
CA LYS A 4 17.00 -1.93 -4.38
C LYS A 4 17.94 -1.71 -3.19
N MET A 5 18.69 -2.74 -2.79
CA MET A 5 19.72 -2.62 -1.75
C MET A 5 20.89 -1.71 -2.17
N GLN A 6 21.32 -1.79 -3.43
CA GLN A 6 22.34 -0.89 -3.95
C GLN A 6 21.87 0.57 -3.97
N TRP A 7 20.64 0.81 -4.39
CA TRP A 7 20.03 2.13 -4.33
C TRP A 7 20.02 2.66 -2.89
N LEU A 8 19.57 1.85 -1.91
CA LEU A 8 19.52 2.25 -0.51
C LEU A 8 20.90 2.67 -0.01
N ARG A 9 21.95 1.87 -0.27
CA ARG A 9 23.32 2.22 0.13
C ARG A 9 23.79 3.54 -0.48
N ASN A 10 23.54 3.77 -1.76
CA ASN A 10 23.89 5.02 -2.42
C ASN A 10 23.14 6.21 -1.80
N LYS A 11 21.89 6.02 -1.45
CA LYS A 11 21.07 7.04 -0.82
C LYS A 11 21.56 7.38 0.58
N LEU A 12 21.90 6.37 1.40
CA LEU A 12 22.49 6.57 2.72
C LEU A 12 23.80 7.37 2.63
N LEU A 13 24.66 7.05 1.67
CA LEU A 13 25.89 7.81 1.44
C LEU A 13 25.60 9.28 1.11
N SER A 14 24.59 9.57 0.29
CA SER A 14 24.22 10.94 -0.07
C SER A 14 23.65 11.76 1.08
N MET A 15 23.17 11.09 2.14
CA MET A 15 22.62 11.70 3.36
C MET A 15 23.62 11.70 4.53
N ASP A 16 24.88 11.32 4.29
CA ASP A 16 25.92 11.13 5.32
C ASP A 16 25.48 10.15 6.44
N LEU A 17 24.70 9.13 6.08
CA LEU A 17 24.32 8.04 6.97
C LEU A 17 25.26 6.85 6.80
N GLN A 18 25.73 6.29 7.93
CA GLN A 18 26.66 5.18 7.89
C GLN A 18 25.96 3.82 8.00
N GLY A 19 24.66 3.84 8.23
CA GLY A 19 23.81 2.66 8.28
C GLY A 19 22.35 3.03 8.43
N MET A 20 21.48 2.01 8.43
CA MET A 20 20.05 2.18 8.64
C MET A 20 19.47 0.97 9.36
N ILE A 21 18.50 1.21 10.23
CA ILE A 21 17.63 0.20 10.83
C ILE A 21 16.30 0.23 10.07
N VAL A 22 16.00 -0.84 9.33
CA VAL A 22 14.72 -1.01 8.62
C VAL A 22 13.88 -2.00 9.41
N SER A 23 12.75 -1.55 9.92
CA SER A 23 11.85 -2.32 10.80
C SER A 23 10.46 -2.50 10.21
N ASN A 24 10.07 -1.67 9.23
CA ASN A 24 8.82 -1.82 8.52
C ASN A 24 8.87 -3.08 7.64
N PRO A 25 8.01 -4.11 7.89
CA PRO A 25 8.04 -5.36 7.16
C PRO A 25 7.79 -5.18 5.66
N VAL A 26 7.01 -4.18 5.27
CA VAL A 26 6.77 -3.88 3.85
C VAL A 26 8.04 -3.35 3.17
N ASN A 27 8.80 -2.49 3.85
CA ASN A 27 10.08 -1.99 3.36
C ASN A 27 11.15 -3.08 3.35
N ILE A 28 11.16 -3.98 4.35
CA ILE A 28 12.02 -5.16 4.35
C ILE A 28 11.71 -6.04 3.14
N ARG A 29 10.43 -6.36 2.91
CA ARG A 29 9.98 -7.12 1.73
C ARG A 29 10.40 -6.44 0.43
N TYR A 30 10.17 -5.13 0.30
CA TYR A 30 10.58 -4.35 -0.87
C TYR A 30 12.07 -4.48 -1.18
N LEU A 31 12.92 -4.38 -0.17
CA LEU A 31 14.37 -4.41 -0.32
C LEU A 31 14.94 -5.82 -0.53
N THR A 32 14.30 -6.86 0.03
CA THR A 32 14.91 -8.19 0.19
C THR A 32 14.04 -9.36 -0.24
N ASN A 33 12.77 -9.14 -0.53
CA ASN A 33 11.71 -10.14 -0.70
C ASN A 33 11.42 -11.01 0.55
N ILE A 34 12.06 -10.74 1.70
CA ILE A 34 11.80 -11.44 2.95
C ILE A 34 10.42 -11.06 3.48
N GLN A 35 9.62 -12.08 3.84
CA GLN A 35 8.28 -11.92 4.43
C GLN A 35 8.23 -12.34 5.90
N ALA A 36 9.35 -12.70 6.49
CA ALA A 36 9.47 -13.11 7.89
C ALA A 36 9.53 -11.90 8.84
N GLU A 37 9.08 -12.12 10.08
CA GLU A 37 9.29 -11.14 11.15
C GLU A 37 10.78 -10.93 11.41
N GLY A 38 11.21 -9.67 11.47
CA GLY A 38 12.62 -9.36 11.73
C GLY A 38 12.94 -7.87 11.57
N ILE A 39 14.23 -7.58 11.63
CA ILE A 39 14.79 -6.25 11.44
C ILE A 39 15.96 -6.37 10.46
N LEU A 40 15.97 -5.54 9.46
CA LEU A 40 17.09 -5.43 8.52
C LEU A 40 18.01 -4.29 8.97
N LEU A 41 19.25 -4.64 9.29
CA LEU A 41 20.32 -3.69 9.59
C LEU A 41 21.18 -3.53 8.34
N VAL A 42 21.22 -2.34 7.80
CA VAL A 42 22.12 -1.97 6.70
C VAL A 42 23.30 -1.22 7.28
N THR A 43 24.48 -1.78 7.19
CA THR A 43 25.72 -1.17 7.70
C THR A 43 26.66 -0.85 6.53
N ARG A 44 27.78 -0.17 6.81
CA ARG A 44 28.81 0.09 5.78
C ARG A 44 29.43 -1.19 5.22
N LYS A 45 29.47 -2.27 6.00
CA LYS A 45 30.16 -3.50 5.65
C LYS A 45 29.24 -4.57 5.07
N GLU A 46 28.07 -4.73 5.67
CA GLU A 46 27.19 -5.85 5.41
C GLU A 46 25.71 -5.48 5.60
N ASN A 47 24.83 -6.30 5.07
CA ASN A 47 23.39 -6.28 5.35
C ASN A 47 23.09 -7.45 6.28
N ILE A 48 22.35 -7.19 7.35
CA ILE A 48 22.09 -8.18 8.39
C ILE A 48 20.59 -8.28 8.59
N PHE A 49 20.04 -9.48 8.52
CA PHE A 49 18.65 -9.72 8.90
C PHE A 49 18.59 -10.43 10.24
N LEU A 50 18.02 -9.75 11.21
CA LEU A 50 17.80 -10.29 12.56
C LEU A 50 16.39 -10.85 12.66
N THR A 51 16.27 -12.15 12.86
CA THR A 51 14.99 -12.82 13.05
C THR A 51 15.10 -13.84 14.20
N ASP A 52 14.09 -14.62 14.44
CA ASP A 52 14.18 -15.75 15.37
C ASP A 52 14.20 -17.11 14.63
N SER A 53 14.52 -18.17 15.37
CA SER A 53 14.71 -19.52 14.80
C SER A 53 13.48 -20.08 14.06
N ARG A 54 12.29 -19.54 14.28
CA ARG A 54 11.06 -19.96 13.57
C ARG A 54 11.08 -19.62 12.09
N TYR A 55 11.82 -18.57 11.72
CA TYR A 55 11.81 -17.99 10.38
C TYR A 55 13.11 -18.20 9.60
N ILE A 56 14.18 -18.70 10.25
CA ILE A 56 15.53 -18.80 9.63
C ILE A 56 15.50 -19.65 8.35
N GLU A 57 14.78 -20.77 8.36
CA GLU A 57 14.68 -21.67 7.20
C GLU A 57 13.97 -20.96 6.02
N ASP A 58 12.83 -20.30 6.28
CA ASP A 58 12.07 -19.59 5.27
C ASP A 58 12.88 -18.42 4.69
N VAL A 59 13.61 -17.70 5.54
CA VAL A 59 14.50 -16.60 5.09
C VAL A 59 15.61 -17.14 4.20
N HIS A 60 16.27 -18.25 4.56
CA HIS A 60 17.30 -18.84 3.73
C HIS A 60 16.76 -19.36 2.39
N ASN A 61 15.52 -19.87 2.36
CA ASN A 61 14.87 -20.30 1.13
C ASN A 61 14.49 -19.12 0.21
N THR A 62 14.26 -17.95 0.77
CA THR A 62 13.93 -16.72 0.04
C THR A 62 15.17 -16.03 -0.54
N LEU A 63 16.28 -16.04 0.21
CA LEU A 63 17.50 -15.34 -0.17
C LEU A 63 18.28 -16.08 -1.25
N THR A 64 18.81 -15.32 -2.19
CA THR A 64 19.76 -15.79 -3.20
C THR A 64 21.19 -15.40 -2.82
N LEU A 65 22.19 -16.02 -3.48
CA LEU A 65 23.60 -15.65 -3.29
C LEU A 65 23.91 -14.18 -3.65
N PHE A 66 23.04 -13.52 -4.41
CA PHE A 66 23.21 -12.13 -4.82
C PHE A 66 22.69 -11.10 -3.80
N ASP A 67 21.93 -11.54 -2.80
CA ASP A 67 21.32 -10.60 -1.83
C ASP A 67 22.32 -10.09 -0.81
N GLU A 68 23.42 -10.84 -0.57
CA GLU A 68 24.50 -10.45 0.34
C GLU A 68 23.97 -10.07 1.74
N ILE A 69 23.02 -10.88 2.25
CA ILE A 69 22.40 -10.69 3.57
C ILE A 69 22.85 -11.79 4.51
N VAL A 70 23.39 -11.42 5.65
CA VAL A 70 23.73 -12.35 6.74
C VAL A 70 22.53 -12.47 7.68
N VAL A 71 22.10 -13.69 7.95
CA VAL A 71 20.94 -13.95 8.82
C VAL A 71 21.40 -14.41 10.19
N TYR A 72 20.88 -13.78 11.26
CA TYR A 72 21.15 -14.16 12.63
C TYR A 72 19.86 -14.52 13.38
N ASP A 73 19.94 -15.57 14.23
CA ASP A 73 18.94 -15.77 15.29
C ASP A 73 19.16 -14.71 16.39
N ALA A 74 18.25 -13.77 16.49
CA ALA A 74 18.32 -12.66 17.45
C ALA A 74 18.38 -13.12 18.91
N ARG A 75 17.91 -14.34 19.20
CA ARG A 75 17.96 -14.92 20.58
C ARG A 75 19.33 -15.45 20.96
N GLY A 76 20.17 -15.75 19.97
CA GLY A 76 21.55 -16.21 20.19
C GLY A 76 22.57 -15.09 20.34
N LEU A 77 22.18 -13.83 20.08
CA LEU A 77 23.07 -12.69 20.13
C LEU A 77 23.25 -12.16 21.56
N SER A 78 24.49 -11.88 21.91
CA SER A 78 24.84 -11.18 23.16
C SER A 78 24.60 -9.67 23.03
N LYS A 79 24.65 -8.97 24.15
CA LYS A 79 24.60 -7.50 24.15
C LYS A 79 25.74 -6.89 23.32
N GLU A 80 26.94 -7.46 23.42
CA GLU A 80 28.11 -7.00 22.68
C GLU A 80 27.93 -7.14 21.16
N ASP A 81 27.29 -8.22 20.68
CA ASP A 81 26.98 -8.39 19.27
C ASP A 81 26.09 -7.27 18.74
N TYR A 82 25.03 -6.90 19.47
CA TYR A 82 24.16 -5.79 19.10
C TYR A 82 24.89 -4.43 19.06
N GLU A 83 25.77 -4.18 20.05
CA GLU A 83 26.56 -2.95 20.12
C GLU A 83 27.58 -2.86 18.94
N ASN A 84 28.08 -4.00 18.50
CA ASN A 84 29.09 -4.09 17.43
C ASN A 84 28.51 -3.83 16.03
N PHE A 85 27.23 -4.06 15.76
CA PHE A 85 26.65 -3.85 14.43
C PHE A 85 26.85 -2.42 13.91
N PHE A 86 26.75 -1.42 14.76
CA PHE A 86 26.93 -0.01 14.39
C PHE A 86 28.13 0.67 15.10
N MET A 87 29.08 -0.08 15.59
CA MET A 87 30.22 0.43 16.40
C MET A 87 30.95 1.62 15.73
N PHE A 88 31.02 1.65 14.40
CA PHE A 88 31.71 2.71 13.65
C PHE A 88 30.76 3.64 12.92
N CYS A 89 29.49 3.67 13.31
CA CYS A 89 28.48 4.53 12.74
C CYS A 89 28.16 5.65 13.72
N GLU A 90 28.33 6.89 13.28
CA GLU A 90 27.92 8.07 14.03
C GLU A 90 26.44 8.36 13.82
N ASN A 91 26.01 8.33 12.55
CA ASN A 91 24.64 8.61 12.13
C ASN A 91 24.03 7.35 11.51
N VAL A 92 22.93 6.86 12.07
CA VAL A 92 22.18 5.70 11.59
C VAL A 92 20.75 6.12 11.28
N GLY A 93 20.28 5.87 10.04
CA GLY A 93 18.92 6.16 9.64
C GLY A 93 17.91 5.23 10.28
N PHE A 94 16.68 5.69 10.44
CA PHE A 94 15.54 4.88 10.88
C PHE A 94 14.23 5.40 10.27
N GLU A 95 13.20 4.57 10.27
CA GLU A 95 11.87 4.86 9.72
C GLU A 95 10.99 5.57 10.75
N GLU A 96 10.99 6.90 10.74
CA GLU A 96 10.33 7.75 11.75
C GLU A 96 8.81 7.58 11.80
N ASN A 97 8.18 7.25 10.66
CA ASN A 97 6.73 7.03 10.60
C ASN A 97 6.30 5.62 11.03
N TYR A 98 7.25 4.68 11.17
CA TYR A 98 6.98 3.32 11.59
C TYR A 98 7.46 3.04 13.02
N VAL A 99 8.63 3.57 13.37
CA VAL A 99 9.28 3.31 14.66
C VAL A 99 8.62 4.13 15.77
N THR A 100 8.00 3.47 16.73
CA THR A 100 7.44 4.16 17.89
C THR A 100 8.55 4.79 18.75
N TYR A 101 8.21 5.83 19.52
CA TYR A 101 9.17 6.46 20.45
C TYR A 101 9.79 5.47 21.45
N ALA A 102 9.05 4.45 21.86
CA ALA A 102 9.59 3.40 22.72
C ALA A 102 10.67 2.57 22.01
N LYS A 103 10.42 2.20 20.74
CA LYS A 103 11.38 1.49 19.90
C LYS A 103 12.60 2.35 19.55
N PHE A 104 12.42 3.62 19.28
CA PHE A 104 13.51 4.58 19.09
C PHE A 104 14.49 4.55 20.28
N LYS A 105 13.98 4.66 21.53
CA LYS A 105 14.82 4.57 22.74
C LYS A 105 15.47 3.19 22.90
N GLU A 106 14.74 2.13 22.57
CA GLU A 106 15.28 0.77 22.59
C GLU A 106 16.47 0.64 21.62
N TYR A 107 16.33 1.15 20.39
CA TYR A 107 17.39 1.08 19.39
C TYR A 107 18.63 1.87 19.79
N MET A 108 18.45 3.10 20.28
CA MET A 108 19.55 3.90 20.82
C MET A 108 20.36 3.14 21.86
N HIS A 109 19.65 2.48 22.80
CA HIS A 109 20.31 1.75 23.89
C HIS A 109 20.90 0.41 23.43
N LYS A 110 20.15 -0.35 22.63
CA LYS A 110 20.49 -1.71 22.21
C LYS A 110 21.71 -1.72 21.27
N TYR A 111 21.74 -0.82 20.33
CA TYR A 111 22.79 -0.72 19.30
C TYR A 111 23.88 0.30 19.66
N LYS A 112 23.78 1.01 20.78
CA LYS A 112 24.68 2.10 21.19
C LYS A 112 24.94 3.13 20.07
N VAL A 113 23.93 3.44 19.30
CA VAL A 113 24.01 4.44 18.23
C VAL A 113 24.04 5.84 18.83
N ASN A 114 24.96 6.69 18.39
CA ASN A 114 25.05 8.07 18.86
C ASN A 114 23.89 8.93 18.36
N ASN A 115 23.59 8.84 17.07
CA ASN A 115 22.51 9.58 16.43
C ASN A 115 21.64 8.65 15.60
N LEU A 116 20.34 8.55 15.94
CA LEU A 116 19.30 8.03 15.05
C LEU A 116 18.71 9.20 14.28
N VAL A 117 18.77 9.12 12.94
CA VAL A 117 18.38 10.19 12.02
C VAL A 117 17.14 9.76 11.24
N GLU A 118 16.13 10.63 11.23
CA GLU A 118 14.91 10.45 10.43
C GLU A 118 15.25 10.42 8.93
N THR A 119 14.63 9.51 8.19
CA THR A 119 14.92 9.31 6.76
C THR A 119 13.84 9.88 5.83
N GLU A 120 12.85 10.59 6.36
CA GLU A 120 11.81 11.30 5.61
C GLU A 120 11.06 10.44 4.59
N ASN A 121 10.66 9.25 5.00
CA ASN A 121 10.00 8.26 4.12
C ASN A 121 10.84 7.91 2.87
N MET A 122 12.14 7.77 3.03
CA MET A 122 13.07 7.58 1.93
C MET A 122 12.73 6.33 1.09
N ILE A 123 12.41 5.21 1.74
CA ILE A 123 12.08 3.95 1.07
C ILE A 123 10.69 4.04 0.42
N GLU A 124 9.73 4.62 1.12
CA GLU A 124 8.37 4.85 0.60
C GLU A 124 8.39 5.75 -0.65
N LYS A 125 9.20 6.80 -0.64
CA LYS A 125 9.39 7.66 -1.83
C LYS A 125 9.98 6.88 -3.02
N GLN A 126 10.86 5.92 -2.77
CA GLN A 126 11.39 5.05 -3.83
C GLN A 126 10.31 4.09 -4.36
N ARG A 127 9.48 3.54 -3.49
CA ARG A 127 8.38 2.64 -3.83
C ARG A 127 7.29 3.30 -4.69
N MET A 128 7.20 4.64 -4.70
CA MET A 128 6.24 5.35 -5.55
C MET A 128 6.46 5.06 -7.03
N ILE A 129 7.72 4.88 -7.46
CA ILE A 129 8.07 4.59 -8.85
C ILE A 129 8.32 3.10 -8.95
N LYS A 130 7.47 2.39 -9.66
CA LYS A 130 7.51 0.94 -9.80
C LYS A 130 8.49 0.53 -10.88
N ASP A 131 9.19 -0.58 -10.68
CA ASP A 131 9.90 -1.24 -11.77
C ASP A 131 8.96 -2.14 -12.60
N GLU A 132 9.45 -2.68 -13.71
CA GLU A 132 8.62 -3.47 -14.64
C GLU A 132 8.03 -4.73 -13.99
N ASP A 133 8.76 -5.38 -13.08
CA ASP A 133 8.29 -6.58 -12.40
C ASP A 133 7.16 -6.22 -11.42
N GLU A 134 7.30 -5.10 -10.70
CA GLU A 134 6.28 -4.56 -9.79
C GLU A 134 5.00 -4.17 -10.54
N ILE A 135 5.14 -3.52 -11.71
CA ILE A 135 4.01 -3.15 -12.58
C ILE A 135 3.29 -4.41 -13.07
N GLU A 136 4.03 -5.46 -13.45
CA GLU A 136 3.43 -6.69 -13.94
C GLU A 136 2.63 -7.41 -12.83
N ASP A 137 3.08 -7.38 -11.59
CA ASP A 137 2.34 -7.96 -10.47
C ASP A 137 1.08 -7.14 -10.12
N ILE A 138 1.16 -5.80 -10.15
CA ILE A 138 -0.03 -4.93 -10.02
C ILE A 138 -1.02 -5.20 -11.15
N ARG A 139 -0.55 -5.34 -12.39
CA ARG A 139 -1.40 -5.63 -13.56
C ARG A 139 -2.13 -6.96 -13.43
N LYS A 140 -1.45 -8.01 -12.91
CA LYS A 140 -2.09 -9.30 -12.61
C LYS A 140 -3.15 -9.17 -11.51
N ALA A 141 -2.86 -8.42 -10.45
CA ALA A 141 -3.83 -8.17 -9.38
C ALA A 141 -5.06 -7.42 -9.91
N CYS A 142 -4.86 -6.38 -10.72
CA CYS A 142 -5.96 -5.64 -11.37
C CYS A 142 -6.81 -6.55 -12.27
N LYS A 143 -6.18 -7.42 -13.06
CA LYS A 143 -6.90 -8.37 -13.91
C LYS A 143 -7.81 -9.32 -13.12
N ILE A 144 -7.31 -9.87 -12.00
CA ILE A 144 -8.13 -10.73 -11.13
C ILE A 144 -9.27 -9.94 -10.50
N THR A 145 -9.05 -8.66 -10.19
CA THR A 145 -10.09 -7.78 -9.65
C THR A 145 -11.17 -7.50 -10.70
N ASP A 146 -10.80 -7.26 -11.95
CA ASP A 146 -11.76 -7.12 -13.06
C ASP A 146 -12.59 -8.40 -13.25
N GLU A 147 -11.96 -9.56 -13.28
CA GLU A 147 -12.63 -10.86 -13.40
C GLU A 147 -13.57 -11.13 -12.20
N CYS A 148 -13.17 -10.74 -10.99
CA CYS A 148 -14.03 -10.81 -9.80
C CYS A 148 -15.24 -9.89 -9.92
N PHE A 149 -15.07 -8.68 -10.44
CA PHE A 149 -16.17 -7.75 -10.64
C PHE A 149 -17.18 -8.29 -11.65
N GLU A 150 -16.74 -8.81 -12.78
CA GLU A 150 -17.62 -9.47 -13.76
C GLU A 150 -18.39 -10.62 -13.14
N TYR A 151 -17.73 -11.45 -12.33
CA TYR A 151 -18.36 -12.54 -11.59
C TYR A 151 -19.42 -12.03 -10.62
N ILE A 152 -19.08 -11.02 -9.76
CA ILE A 152 -19.94 -10.57 -8.68
C ILE A 152 -21.17 -9.81 -9.19
N VAL A 153 -21.06 -9.05 -10.28
CA VAL A 153 -22.21 -8.39 -10.94
C VAL A 153 -23.25 -9.43 -11.38
N ASN A 154 -22.79 -10.57 -11.87
CA ASN A 154 -23.66 -11.68 -12.27
C ASN A 154 -24.18 -12.51 -11.09
N TYR A 155 -23.57 -12.40 -9.92
CA TYR A 155 -23.95 -13.11 -8.70
C TYR A 155 -25.02 -12.37 -7.89
N ILE A 156 -24.94 -11.03 -7.79
CA ILE A 156 -25.80 -10.19 -6.95
C ILE A 156 -27.27 -10.34 -7.34
N ARG A 157 -28.15 -10.54 -6.32
CA ARG A 157 -29.61 -10.58 -6.48
C ARG A 157 -30.27 -9.82 -5.33
N PRO A 158 -31.44 -9.18 -5.57
CA PRO A 158 -32.27 -8.66 -4.49
C PRO A 158 -32.55 -9.71 -3.41
N GLY A 159 -32.46 -9.29 -2.15
CA GLY A 159 -32.62 -10.17 -0.99
C GLY A 159 -31.32 -10.75 -0.42
N MET A 160 -30.20 -10.69 -1.14
CA MET A 160 -28.85 -10.95 -0.58
C MET A 160 -28.46 -9.83 0.38
N SER A 161 -27.64 -10.12 1.39
CA SER A 161 -27.10 -9.08 2.26
C SER A 161 -25.74 -8.56 1.75
N GLU A 162 -25.38 -7.35 2.17
CA GLU A 162 -24.04 -6.78 1.91
C GLU A 162 -22.94 -7.75 2.35
N LYS A 163 -23.06 -8.34 3.54
CA LYS A 163 -22.13 -9.36 4.05
C LYS A 163 -22.04 -10.63 3.18
N GLN A 164 -23.14 -11.06 2.58
CA GLN A 164 -23.11 -12.23 1.70
C GLN A 164 -22.30 -11.93 0.43
N ILE A 165 -22.47 -10.73 -0.12
CA ILE A 165 -21.76 -10.29 -1.32
C ILE A 165 -20.26 -10.08 -1.00
N SER A 166 -19.93 -9.40 0.10
CA SER A 166 -18.55 -9.18 0.53
C SER A 166 -17.80 -10.51 0.71
N ARG A 167 -18.40 -11.48 1.41
CA ARG A 167 -17.80 -12.81 1.61
C ARG A 167 -17.57 -13.59 0.32
N GLU A 168 -18.46 -13.42 -0.66
CA GLU A 168 -18.32 -14.06 -1.98
C GLU A 168 -17.12 -13.46 -2.75
N ILE A 169 -16.92 -12.13 -2.67
CA ILE A 169 -15.76 -11.43 -3.21
C ILE A 169 -14.48 -11.95 -2.54
N ASP A 170 -14.45 -11.97 -1.21
CA ASP A 170 -13.29 -12.44 -0.44
C ASP A 170 -12.96 -13.90 -0.78
N TYR A 171 -13.98 -14.77 -0.89
CA TYR A 171 -13.80 -16.16 -1.30
C TYR A 171 -13.20 -16.29 -2.70
N TYR A 172 -13.66 -15.45 -3.64
CA TYR A 172 -13.08 -15.41 -4.99
C TYR A 172 -11.60 -15.05 -4.94
N TYR A 173 -11.21 -14.04 -4.18
CA TYR A 173 -9.82 -13.62 -4.06
C TYR A 173 -8.93 -14.67 -3.41
N TYR A 174 -9.36 -15.30 -2.32
CA TYR A 174 -8.59 -16.39 -1.69
C TYR A 174 -8.40 -17.62 -2.59
N LYS A 175 -9.24 -17.77 -3.60
CA LYS A 175 -9.11 -18.84 -4.59
C LYS A 175 -8.17 -18.49 -5.74
N HIS A 176 -8.05 -17.22 -6.12
CA HIS A 176 -7.39 -16.77 -7.34
C HIS A 176 -6.16 -15.89 -7.12
N SER A 177 -5.87 -15.50 -5.88
CA SER A 177 -4.79 -14.60 -5.49
C SER A 177 -4.25 -14.95 -4.09
N GLU A 178 -3.38 -14.11 -3.53
CA GLU A 178 -2.90 -14.25 -2.14
C GLU A 178 -3.95 -13.81 -1.10
N GLY A 179 -5.10 -13.33 -1.52
CA GLY A 179 -6.18 -12.84 -0.69
C GLY A 179 -6.50 -11.37 -0.95
N ILE A 180 -7.30 -10.80 -0.04
CA ILE A 180 -7.76 -9.41 -0.14
C ILE A 180 -6.61 -8.42 0.11
N SER A 181 -6.63 -7.27 -0.56
CA SER A 181 -5.71 -6.15 -0.30
C SER A 181 -6.16 -5.28 0.88
N PHE A 182 -7.46 -5.23 1.13
CA PHE A 182 -8.12 -4.55 2.25
C PHE A 182 -9.49 -5.19 2.51
N GLU A 183 -10.13 -4.83 3.61
CA GLU A 183 -11.48 -5.32 3.94
C GLU A 183 -12.49 -4.87 2.89
N THR A 184 -13.09 -5.83 2.17
CA THR A 184 -14.03 -5.56 1.08
C THR A 184 -15.23 -4.75 1.55
N ILE A 185 -15.52 -3.65 0.89
CA ILE A 185 -16.68 -2.79 1.14
C ILE A 185 -17.81 -3.16 0.17
N VAL A 186 -18.97 -3.40 0.71
CA VAL A 186 -20.23 -3.50 -0.04
C VAL A 186 -21.26 -2.65 0.67
N ALA A 187 -21.58 -1.51 0.07
CA ALA A 187 -22.47 -0.51 0.66
C ALA A 187 -23.68 -0.27 -0.24
N SER A 188 -24.88 -0.56 0.25
CA SER A 188 -26.11 -0.50 -0.54
C SER A 188 -27.11 0.52 -0.02
N GLY A 189 -27.86 1.18 -0.93
CA GLY A 189 -28.85 2.19 -0.61
C GLY A 189 -28.26 3.29 0.28
N GLU A 190 -28.81 3.50 1.46
CA GLU A 190 -28.37 4.52 2.43
C GLU A 190 -26.93 4.31 2.96
N ASN A 191 -26.43 3.06 2.95
CA ASN A 191 -25.05 2.80 3.38
C ASN A 191 -24.02 3.31 2.36
N SER A 192 -24.38 3.45 1.09
CA SER A 192 -23.45 3.93 0.03
C SER A 192 -23.02 5.39 0.22
N SER A 193 -23.64 6.13 1.13
CA SER A 193 -23.19 7.46 1.51
C SER A 193 -21.95 7.48 2.43
N LYS A 194 -21.50 6.31 2.90
CA LYS A 194 -20.38 6.17 3.83
C LYS A 194 -19.14 5.65 3.09
N PRO A 195 -18.07 6.45 2.93
CA PRO A 195 -16.87 6.01 2.19
C PRO A 195 -16.21 4.74 2.77
N HIS A 196 -16.23 4.59 4.10
CA HIS A 196 -15.69 3.42 4.80
C HIS A 196 -16.81 2.58 5.43
N ALA A 197 -17.82 2.24 4.62
CA ALA A 197 -18.92 1.41 5.08
C ALA A 197 -18.44 -0.01 5.39
N VAL A 198 -18.87 -0.56 6.52
CA VAL A 198 -18.68 -1.98 6.83
C VAL A 198 -19.91 -2.73 6.33
N PRO A 199 -19.76 -3.84 5.57
CA PRO A 199 -20.88 -4.64 5.09
C PRO A 199 -21.80 -5.12 6.23
N THR A 200 -23.10 -4.91 6.08
CA THR A 200 -24.13 -5.21 7.09
C THR A 200 -25.04 -6.38 6.67
N ASP A 201 -26.02 -6.69 7.51
CA ASP A 201 -27.09 -7.64 7.17
C ASP A 201 -28.25 -7.01 6.37
N ARG A 202 -28.09 -5.71 5.96
CA ARG A 202 -29.04 -5.03 5.07
C ARG A 202 -29.23 -5.82 3.79
N LYS A 203 -30.47 -5.99 3.39
CA LYS A 203 -30.86 -6.74 2.18
C LYS A 203 -30.93 -5.79 0.98
N ILE A 204 -30.29 -6.20 -0.12
CA ILE A 204 -30.35 -5.49 -1.39
C ILE A 204 -31.80 -5.38 -1.87
N GLN A 205 -32.23 -4.18 -2.21
CA GLN A 205 -33.55 -3.87 -2.75
C GLN A 205 -33.50 -3.70 -4.28
N LYS A 206 -34.69 -3.77 -4.93
CA LYS A 206 -34.78 -3.65 -6.40
C LYS A 206 -34.45 -2.25 -6.98
N VAL A 207 -34.27 -1.26 -6.11
CA VAL A 207 -33.99 0.14 -6.49
C VAL A 207 -32.71 0.65 -5.82
N ASP A 208 -31.86 -0.26 -5.34
CA ASP A 208 -30.62 0.10 -4.67
C ASP A 208 -29.53 0.51 -5.68
N ILE A 209 -28.74 1.47 -5.26
CA ILE A 209 -27.39 1.69 -5.72
C ILE A 209 -26.46 0.89 -4.78
N ILE A 210 -25.45 0.23 -5.33
CA ILE A 210 -24.48 -0.53 -4.55
C ILE A 210 -23.09 -0.04 -4.93
N THR A 211 -22.35 0.48 -3.95
CA THR A 211 -20.92 0.75 -4.08
C THR A 211 -20.15 -0.45 -3.57
N ILE A 212 -19.27 -0.99 -4.42
CA ILE A 212 -18.40 -2.11 -4.13
C ILE A 212 -16.97 -1.61 -4.24
N ASP A 213 -16.20 -1.76 -3.17
CA ASP A 213 -14.79 -1.43 -3.12
C ASP A 213 -14.00 -2.67 -2.72
N MET A 214 -13.10 -3.10 -3.61
CA MET A 214 -12.48 -4.41 -3.54
C MET A 214 -11.11 -4.45 -4.21
N GLY A 215 -10.26 -5.35 -3.76
CA GLY A 215 -8.94 -5.57 -4.33
C GLY A 215 -8.26 -6.81 -3.79
N CYS A 216 -7.26 -7.30 -4.51
CA CYS A 216 -6.50 -8.48 -4.13
C CYS A 216 -4.99 -8.24 -4.21
N LYS A 217 -4.21 -9.26 -3.82
CA LYS A 217 -2.74 -9.22 -3.83
C LYS A 217 -2.15 -10.29 -4.71
N ILE A 218 -1.13 -9.91 -5.48
CA ILE A 218 -0.25 -10.83 -6.21
C ILE A 218 1.20 -10.46 -5.88
N ASN A 219 1.97 -11.41 -5.41
CA ASN A 219 3.33 -11.21 -4.90
C ASN A 219 3.41 -10.04 -3.91
N GLY A 220 2.31 -9.83 -3.11
CA GLY A 220 2.13 -8.74 -2.15
C GLY A 220 1.70 -7.42 -2.74
N TYR A 221 1.73 -7.22 -4.05
CA TYR A 221 1.25 -6.00 -4.71
C TYR A 221 -0.26 -5.96 -4.77
N CYS A 222 -0.82 -4.83 -4.37
CA CYS A 222 -2.25 -4.62 -4.23
C CYS A 222 -2.88 -4.14 -5.54
N SER A 223 -4.11 -4.61 -5.82
CA SER A 223 -5.07 -3.87 -6.64
C SER A 223 -6.09 -3.18 -5.73
N ASP A 224 -6.76 -2.17 -6.29
CA ASP A 224 -7.77 -1.35 -5.63
C ASP A 224 -8.78 -0.87 -6.67
N MET A 225 -10.05 -1.21 -6.48
CA MET A 225 -11.11 -0.85 -7.42
C MET A 225 -12.44 -0.63 -6.75
N THR A 226 -12.95 0.60 -6.85
CA THR A 226 -14.33 0.92 -6.50
C THR A 226 -15.22 0.94 -7.75
N ARG A 227 -16.38 0.29 -7.69
CA ARG A 227 -17.42 0.35 -8.71
C ARG A 227 -18.80 0.53 -8.07
N THR A 228 -19.63 1.36 -8.72
CA THR A 228 -21.01 1.56 -8.31
C THR A 228 -21.94 0.97 -9.37
N ILE A 229 -22.88 0.12 -8.92
CA ILE A 229 -23.85 -0.55 -9.78
C ILE A 229 -25.28 -0.23 -9.36
N PHE A 230 -26.20 -0.37 -10.29
CA PHE A 230 -27.63 -0.16 -10.06
C PHE A 230 -28.40 -1.48 -10.08
N VAL A 231 -29.35 -1.63 -9.15
CA VAL A 231 -30.24 -2.79 -9.10
C VAL A 231 -31.63 -2.35 -9.53
N GLY A 232 -31.95 -2.53 -10.83
CA GLY A 232 -33.21 -2.06 -11.42
C GLY A 232 -33.20 -0.58 -11.76
N GLU A 233 -34.35 0.06 -11.66
CA GLU A 233 -34.50 1.49 -11.96
C GLU A 233 -34.11 2.35 -10.76
N VAL A 234 -33.17 3.27 -10.97
CA VAL A 234 -32.65 4.17 -9.95
C VAL A 234 -33.23 5.58 -10.14
N PRO A 235 -33.51 6.31 -9.04
CA PRO A 235 -33.97 7.70 -9.12
C PRO A 235 -33.02 8.58 -9.96
N LYS A 236 -33.61 9.48 -10.75
CA LYS A 236 -32.84 10.35 -11.67
C LYS A 236 -31.72 11.12 -10.96
N ASN A 237 -31.99 11.66 -9.78
CA ASN A 237 -31.00 12.40 -9.00
C ASN A 237 -29.77 11.54 -8.64
N MET A 238 -29.92 10.25 -8.37
CA MET A 238 -28.80 9.32 -8.11
C MET A 238 -27.99 9.07 -9.39
N LYS A 239 -28.69 8.94 -10.52
CA LYS A 239 -28.02 8.81 -11.82
C LYS A 239 -27.25 10.07 -12.18
N ASP A 240 -27.81 11.25 -11.95
CA ASP A 240 -27.14 12.53 -12.22
C ASP A 240 -25.83 12.66 -11.41
N VAL A 241 -25.81 12.22 -10.14
CA VAL A 241 -24.58 12.17 -9.31
C VAL A 241 -23.58 11.15 -9.87
N TYR A 242 -24.05 9.96 -10.22
CA TYR A 242 -23.20 8.93 -10.81
C TYR A 242 -22.52 9.44 -12.10
N ASP A 243 -23.29 10.05 -13.00
CA ASP A 243 -22.79 10.57 -14.26
C ASP A 243 -21.77 11.71 -14.04
N LEU A 244 -21.98 12.56 -13.02
CA LEU A 244 -21.01 13.61 -12.62
C LEU A 244 -19.70 12.99 -12.12
N VAL A 245 -19.76 11.99 -11.26
CA VAL A 245 -18.56 11.30 -10.74
C VAL A 245 -17.82 10.60 -11.87
N LEU A 246 -18.52 9.84 -12.72
CA LEU A 246 -17.92 9.13 -13.85
C LEU A 246 -17.22 10.10 -14.82
N LYS A 247 -17.88 11.19 -15.21
CA LYS A 247 -17.29 12.24 -16.07
C LYS A 247 -15.98 12.77 -15.50
N ASN A 248 -15.96 13.05 -14.19
CA ASN A 248 -14.76 13.58 -13.55
C ASN A 248 -13.65 12.50 -13.43
N GLN A 249 -14.00 11.24 -13.20
CA GLN A 249 -13.03 10.14 -13.18
C GLN A 249 -12.37 9.97 -14.55
N GLU A 250 -13.15 9.94 -15.62
CA GLU A 250 -12.63 9.84 -17.00
C GLU A 250 -11.72 11.02 -17.32
N GLN A 251 -12.11 12.25 -16.97
CA GLN A 251 -11.29 13.43 -17.17
C GLN A 251 -9.97 13.35 -16.39
N VAL A 252 -9.99 12.88 -15.15
CA VAL A 252 -8.78 12.69 -14.34
C VAL A 252 -7.83 11.68 -15.00
N LEU A 253 -8.35 10.57 -15.53
CA LEU A 253 -7.53 9.57 -16.23
C LEU A 253 -6.86 10.16 -17.48
N ASP A 254 -7.57 11.03 -18.23
CA ASP A 254 -7.01 11.71 -19.40
C ASP A 254 -5.94 12.77 -19.02
N ASP A 255 -6.08 13.42 -17.87
CA ASP A 255 -5.15 14.44 -17.37
C ASP A 255 -3.92 13.85 -16.63
N MET A 256 -3.95 12.56 -16.30
CA MET A 256 -2.83 11.88 -15.64
C MET A 256 -1.72 11.54 -16.64
N HIS A 257 -0.59 12.24 -16.55
CA HIS A 257 0.59 12.01 -17.36
C HIS A 257 1.86 12.34 -16.57
N ASP A 258 3.03 11.97 -17.09
CA ASP A 258 4.30 12.37 -16.51
C ASP A 258 4.41 13.89 -16.38
N GLY A 259 4.78 14.39 -15.20
CA GLY A 259 4.84 15.82 -14.89
C GLY A 259 3.51 16.45 -14.44
N ALA A 260 2.38 15.74 -14.45
CA ALA A 260 1.10 16.29 -14.00
C ALA A 260 1.08 16.57 -12.50
N SER A 261 0.50 17.71 -12.10
CA SER A 261 0.36 18.08 -10.69
C SER A 261 -0.88 17.45 -10.07
N THR A 262 -0.69 16.62 -9.05
CA THR A 262 -1.79 16.00 -8.28
C THR A 262 -2.75 17.03 -7.70
N LYS A 263 -2.21 18.17 -7.25
CA LYS A 263 -2.98 19.30 -6.71
C LYS A 263 -3.88 19.97 -7.77
N GLN A 264 -3.36 20.17 -8.99
CA GLN A 264 -4.14 20.83 -10.05
C GLN A 264 -5.29 19.92 -10.51
N ILE A 265 -5.02 18.63 -10.71
CA ILE A 265 -6.04 17.63 -11.04
C ILE A 265 -7.13 17.60 -9.96
N SER A 266 -6.74 17.53 -8.67
CA SER A 266 -7.70 17.48 -7.58
C SER A 266 -8.55 18.76 -7.45
N LYS A 267 -7.96 19.93 -7.71
CA LYS A 267 -8.69 21.20 -7.71
C LYS A 267 -9.70 21.31 -8.85
N MET A 268 -9.39 20.74 -10.00
CA MET A 268 -10.32 20.69 -11.14
C MET A 268 -11.61 19.96 -10.74
N VAL A 269 -11.50 18.78 -10.14
CA VAL A 269 -12.65 17.99 -9.68
C VAL A 269 -13.41 18.68 -8.53
N ASP A 270 -12.70 19.24 -7.54
CA ASP A 270 -13.32 19.98 -6.43
C ASP A 270 -14.16 21.16 -6.95
N ASN A 271 -13.64 21.88 -7.93
CA ASN A 271 -14.35 22.99 -8.57
C ASN A 271 -15.61 22.52 -9.33
N ASP A 272 -15.52 21.43 -10.13
CA ASP A 272 -16.69 20.91 -10.85
C ASP A 272 -17.78 20.39 -9.90
N PHE A 273 -17.38 19.71 -8.82
CA PHE A 273 -18.32 19.28 -7.78
C PHE A 273 -19.02 20.45 -7.10
N ARG A 274 -18.29 21.52 -6.73
CA ARG A 274 -18.87 22.73 -6.12
C ARG A 274 -19.84 23.47 -7.04
N LEU A 275 -19.60 23.47 -8.37
CA LEU A 275 -20.53 24.03 -9.34
C LEU A 275 -21.87 23.27 -9.37
N HIS A 276 -21.86 22.00 -8.97
CA HIS A 276 -23.06 21.14 -8.86
C HIS A 276 -23.59 21.05 -7.41
N ASN A 277 -23.09 21.87 -6.47
CA ASN A 277 -23.43 21.90 -5.05
C ASN A 277 -23.05 20.62 -4.27
N TYR A 278 -21.94 19.98 -4.66
CA TYR A 278 -21.30 18.90 -3.94
C TYR A 278 -19.93 19.32 -3.45
N ASP A 279 -19.48 18.71 -2.35
CA ASP A 279 -18.12 18.86 -1.83
C ASP A 279 -17.29 17.60 -2.09
N LEU A 280 -16.02 17.79 -2.41
CA LEU A 280 -15.05 16.71 -2.44
C LEU A 280 -14.59 16.42 -1.00
N ILE A 281 -15.13 15.35 -0.40
CA ILE A 281 -14.95 15.05 1.03
C ILE A 281 -13.70 14.23 1.38
N HIS A 282 -12.99 13.71 0.36
CA HIS A 282 -11.76 12.93 0.53
C HIS A 282 -10.78 13.18 -0.62
N ALA A 283 -9.58 12.60 -0.57
CA ALA A 283 -8.65 12.61 -1.69
C ALA A 283 -9.26 11.91 -2.91
N LEU A 284 -8.90 12.34 -4.12
CA LEU A 284 -9.34 11.67 -5.35
C LEU A 284 -8.81 10.25 -5.49
N GLY A 285 -7.62 10.02 -4.94
CA GLY A 285 -6.96 8.73 -5.01
C GLY A 285 -5.55 8.76 -4.43
N HIS A 286 -4.89 7.63 -4.56
CA HIS A 286 -3.55 7.38 -4.03
C HIS A 286 -2.82 6.35 -4.91
N GLY A 287 -1.51 6.25 -4.74
CA GLY A 287 -0.74 5.15 -5.30
C GLY A 287 -1.06 3.83 -4.60
N VAL A 288 -0.84 2.75 -5.31
CA VAL A 288 -0.89 1.38 -4.78
C VAL A 288 0.46 0.70 -4.97
N GLY A 289 0.73 -0.33 -4.20
CA GLY A 289 1.95 -1.12 -4.29
C GLY A 289 1.93 -2.27 -3.30
N LEU A 290 3.00 -2.47 -2.56
CA LEU A 290 3.05 -3.44 -1.46
C LEU A 290 2.13 -3.03 -0.28
N ASP A 291 1.95 -1.72 -0.05
CA ASP A 291 0.87 -1.19 0.76
C ASP A 291 -0.32 -0.80 -0.12
N ILE A 292 -1.52 -0.89 0.43
CA ILE A 292 -2.72 -0.44 -0.27
C ILE A 292 -2.73 1.08 -0.49
N HIS A 293 -2.24 1.83 0.48
CA HIS A 293 -2.12 3.29 0.40
C HIS A 293 -0.64 3.69 0.31
N GLU A 294 -0.20 4.03 -0.89
CA GLU A 294 1.13 4.59 -1.14
C GLU A 294 1.04 6.00 -1.72
N GLY A 295 2.15 6.70 -1.74
CA GLY A 295 2.25 7.93 -2.54
C GLY A 295 2.32 7.61 -4.04
N PRO A 296 2.05 8.60 -4.90
CA PRO A 296 1.57 9.94 -4.56
C PRO A 296 0.09 9.95 -4.15
N VAL A 297 -0.32 10.98 -3.40
CA VAL A 297 -1.73 11.21 -3.07
C VAL A 297 -2.30 12.29 -3.99
N LEU A 298 -3.43 12.02 -4.63
CA LEU A 298 -4.18 12.99 -5.43
C LEU A 298 -5.13 13.77 -4.52
N SER A 299 -4.69 14.93 -4.06
CA SER A 299 -5.41 15.76 -3.10
C SER A 299 -5.17 17.25 -3.37
N ILE A 300 -6.12 18.10 -3.02
CA ILE A 300 -5.99 19.57 -3.11
C ILE A 300 -4.84 20.12 -2.24
N ASN A 301 -4.40 19.34 -1.26
CA ASN A 301 -3.30 19.68 -0.35
C ASN A 301 -1.97 19.02 -0.76
N SER A 302 -1.93 18.19 -1.77
CA SER A 302 -0.73 17.51 -2.23
C SER A 302 0.15 18.45 -3.08
N GLU A 303 1.45 18.34 -2.89
CA GLU A 303 2.44 19.02 -3.75
C GLU A 303 3.18 18.03 -4.66
N ASN A 304 2.65 16.81 -4.82
CA ASN A 304 3.26 15.79 -5.65
C ASN A 304 3.10 16.11 -7.14
N THR A 305 4.05 15.61 -7.90
CA THR A 305 4.02 15.57 -9.36
C THR A 305 4.06 14.11 -9.77
N LEU A 306 3.18 13.69 -10.66
CA LEU A 306 3.17 12.33 -11.19
C LEU A 306 4.43 12.08 -12.00
N LYS A 307 4.91 10.85 -11.96
CA LYS A 307 6.00 10.36 -12.79
C LYS A 307 5.57 9.08 -13.46
N GLU A 308 6.15 8.81 -14.62
CA GLU A 308 5.98 7.55 -15.33
C GLU A 308 6.41 6.39 -14.43
N ASN A 309 5.60 5.30 -14.40
CA ASN A 309 5.72 4.12 -13.54
C ASN A 309 5.39 4.46 -12.05
#